data_b1d46f74535dfb26e209fffbd784227f
#
_entry.id   b1d46f74535dfb26e209fffbd784227f
#
_cell.length_a   1.000
_cell.length_b   1.000
_cell.length_c   1.000
_cell.angle_alpha   90.00
_cell.angle_beta   90.00
_cell.angle_gamma   90.00
#
_symmetry.space_group_name_H-M   'P 1'
#
loop_
_entity.id
_entity.type
_entity.pdbx_description
1 polymer ?
#
loop_
_entity_poly.entity_id
_entity_poly.type
_entity_poly.pdbx_seq_one_letter_code
_entity_poly.pdbx_strand_id
1 'polypeptide(L)'
;MTAPLSIYVLVDALGWEVLRNRPFLDDLWAERRWLVTILGYSSGAIPTLLTGQTPSQHGHWNLIYRDPARSPFGWTRPLGRLPRPLVENRVSRRVLKSAARRLSGYSGYFSLYDYPVAHLPQFDLTEKRDIYTPGGLDAPSIFDDMRAAGIPYECYTYHTHTDAEILALAPGRAAATGARVLFLYLSGLDHHLHFHVHEADSVSRMVAWYEAGLRRVWEAATRARTDVRMFVFSDHGMTPIRWTHDLRRDVEATGLRALHDYLPAYDSTMARFWVETDRARETLTALLENHPCGTLMSERELQRLGVSFDDGRYYHLLFLMKPGVLLSPSDMGSVRFAGMHGYHPSEPTADAVLLATVPVDKKVDHITGVRGALLEDLGLATRERAA
;
A
#
# COMPACT_ATOMS: atom_id res chain seq x y z
N MET A 1 23.90 17.39 26.51
CA MET A 1 22.90 16.32 26.34
C MET A 1 22.81 16.05 24.86
N THR A 2 22.86 14.79 24.43
CA THR A 2 22.64 14.40 23.04
C THR A 2 21.19 14.69 22.67
N ALA A 3 20.93 15.15 21.44
CA ALA A 3 19.55 15.40 20.95
C ALA A 3 18.70 14.11 20.98
N PRO A 4 17.40 14.19 21.26
CA PRO A 4 16.49 13.05 21.22
C PRO A 4 16.48 12.39 19.83
N LEU A 5 16.26 11.07 19.77
CA LEU A 5 16.13 10.33 18.52
C LEU A 5 14.81 9.55 18.52
N SER A 6 13.98 9.80 17.51
CA SER A 6 12.81 8.99 17.23
C SER A 6 13.12 8.07 16.04
N ILE A 7 12.86 6.77 16.21
CA ILE A 7 13.05 5.74 15.20
C ILE A 7 11.67 5.30 14.74
N TYR A 8 11.29 5.62 13.50
CA TYR A 8 10.02 5.24 12.89
C TYR A 8 10.25 4.12 11.89
N VAL A 9 9.63 2.97 12.13
CA VAL A 9 9.81 1.77 11.31
C VAL A 9 8.47 1.35 10.74
N LEU A 10 8.30 1.50 9.44
CA LEU A 10 7.22 0.91 8.68
C LEU A 10 7.66 -0.48 8.22
N VAL A 11 7.00 -1.54 8.69
CA VAL A 11 7.22 -2.91 8.23
C VAL A 11 5.96 -3.35 7.46
N ASP A 12 6.09 -3.44 6.14
CA ASP A 12 5.00 -3.80 5.23
C ASP A 12 4.40 -5.16 5.58
N ALA A 13 3.07 -5.23 5.67
CA ALA A 13 2.31 -6.42 6.01
C ALA A 13 2.62 -7.06 7.39
N LEU A 14 3.25 -6.33 8.32
CA LEU A 14 3.41 -6.80 9.70
C LEU A 14 2.05 -6.74 10.43
N GLY A 15 1.12 -7.60 10.03
CA GLY A 15 -0.24 -7.59 10.53
C GLY A 15 -0.36 -8.10 11.98
N TRP A 16 -1.49 -7.74 12.61
CA TRP A 16 -1.80 -8.22 13.96
C TRP A 16 -1.80 -9.75 14.07
N GLU A 17 -2.40 -10.45 13.09
CA GLU A 17 -2.43 -11.92 13.06
C GLU A 17 -1.03 -12.55 12.92
N VAL A 18 -0.09 -11.83 12.34
CA VAL A 18 1.32 -12.25 12.29
C VAL A 18 1.98 -12.16 13.65
N LEU A 19 1.67 -11.12 14.43
CA LEU A 19 2.33 -10.82 15.71
C LEU A 19 1.62 -11.32 16.96
N ARG A 20 0.30 -11.45 16.99
CA ARG A 20 -0.49 -11.63 18.22
C ARG A 20 -0.01 -12.80 19.10
N ASN A 21 0.53 -13.87 18.50
CA ASN A 21 1.01 -15.06 19.18
C ASN A 21 2.53 -15.27 19.00
N ARG A 22 3.27 -14.22 18.65
CA ARG A 22 4.73 -14.27 18.49
C ARG A 22 5.38 -13.19 19.32
N PRO A 23 6.50 -13.49 20.01
CA PRO A 23 7.30 -12.44 20.63
C PRO A 23 7.86 -11.52 19.55
N PHE A 24 7.92 -10.24 19.85
CA PHE A 24 8.54 -9.24 18.99
C PHE A 24 8.93 -8.03 19.82
N LEU A 25 10.15 -8.05 20.37
CA LEU A 25 10.68 -6.98 21.24
C LEU A 25 9.74 -6.67 22.43
N ASP A 26 9.09 -7.67 23.01
CA ASP A 26 8.02 -7.49 24.00
C ASP A 26 8.48 -6.77 25.27
N ASP A 27 9.78 -6.76 25.55
CA ASP A 27 10.42 -6.02 26.63
C ASP A 27 10.54 -4.51 26.41
N LEU A 28 10.25 -4.02 25.18
CA LEU A 28 10.42 -2.60 24.82
C LEU A 28 9.11 -1.82 24.78
N TRP A 29 7.99 -2.47 24.53
CA TRP A 29 6.76 -1.76 24.18
C TRP A 29 5.97 -1.29 25.40
N ALA A 30 5.75 0.04 25.45
CA ALA A 30 4.72 0.63 26.30
C ALA A 30 3.31 0.47 25.68
N GLU A 31 3.26 0.41 24.33
CA GLU A 31 2.03 0.19 23.56
C GLU A 31 2.23 -0.93 22.53
N ARG A 32 1.27 -1.85 22.47
CA ARG A 32 1.18 -2.89 21.44
C ARG A 32 -0.29 -3.10 21.11
N ARG A 33 -0.70 -2.69 19.91
CA ARG A 33 -2.10 -2.76 19.50
C ARG A 33 -2.26 -3.04 18.01
N TRP A 34 -3.42 -3.58 17.65
CA TRP A 34 -3.86 -3.68 16.27
C TRP A 34 -4.45 -2.35 15.81
N LEU A 35 -4.41 -2.12 14.50
CA LEU A 35 -5.04 -0.97 13.84
C LEU A 35 -5.89 -1.47 12.68
N VAL A 36 -7.06 -0.88 12.52
CA VAL A 36 -7.85 -1.07 11.30
C VAL A 36 -7.11 -0.44 10.12
N THR A 37 -6.98 -1.17 9.03
CA THR A 37 -6.44 -0.65 7.78
C THR A 37 -7.53 -0.06 6.88
N ILE A 38 -7.16 0.46 5.70
CA ILE A 38 -8.09 0.91 4.67
C ILE A 38 -8.51 -0.23 3.74
N LEU A 39 -9.59 -0.04 2.99
CA LEU A 39 -9.86 -0.85 1.80
C LEU A 39 -8.88 -0.46 0.70
N GLY A 40 -8.02 -1.39 0.29
CA GLY A 40 -7.05 -1.17 -0.79
C GLY A 40 -5.72 -1.84 -0.54
N TYR A 41 -4.70 -1.38 -1.24
CA TYR A 41 -3.33 -1.90 -1.21
C TYR A 41 -2.38 -0.90 -0.56
N SER A 42 -1.11 -1.26 -0.39
CA SER A 42 -0.06 -0.38 0.15
C SER A 42 0.00 0.97 -0.59
N SER A 43 -0.35 1.02 -1.89
CA SER A 43 -0.45 2.27 -2.67
C SER A 43 -1.47 3.29 -2.13
N GLY A 44 -2.43 2.86 -1.32
CA GLY A 44 -3.36 3.71 -0.60
C GLY A 44 -3.06 3.76 0.91
N ALA A 45 -2.67 2.62 1.51
CA ALA A 45 -2.47 2.49 2.94
C ALA A 45 -1.24 3.27 3.44
N ILE A 46 -0.11 3.24 2.71
CA ILE A 46 1.08 4.00 3.07
C ILE A 46 0.83 5.52 2.98
N PRO A 47 0.25 6.08 1.91
CA PRO A 47 -0.18 7.48 1.93
C PRO A 47 -1.12 7.84 3.08
N THR A 48 -2.04 6.93 3.46
CA THR A 48 -2.92 7.11 4.64
C THR A 48 -2.12 7.21 5.94
N LEU A 49 -1.13 6.33 6.16
CA LEU A 49 -0.21 6.40 7.32
C LEU A 49 0.55 7.73 7.37
N LEU A 50 1.08 8.17 6.23
CA LEU A 50 1.95 9.34 6.13
C LEU A 50 1.17 10.66 6.23
N THR A 51 -0.08 10.72 5.77
CA THR A 51 -0.91 11.94 5.74
C THR A 51 -1.91 12.01 6.88
N GLY A 52 -2.27 10.87 7.50
CA GLY A 52 -3.37 10.79 8.46
C GLY A 52 -4.77 10.98 7.84
N GLN A 53 -4.87 10.94 6.52
CA GLN A 53 -6.10 11.15 5.75
C GLN A 53 -6.56 9.86 5.08
N THR A 54 -7.83 9.77 4.72
CA THR A 54 -8.36 8.65 3.95
C THR A 54 -7.96 8.76 2.47
N PRO A 55 -8.01 7.66 1.69
CA PRO A 55 -7.71 7.69 0.26
C PRO A 55 -8.50 8.73 -0.55
N SER A 56 -9.77 8.93 -0.23
CA SER A 56 -10.59 9.96 -0.90
C SER A 56 -10.13 11.39 -0.59
N GLN A 57 -9.49 11.61 0.56
CA GLN A 57 -8.98 12.93 0.97
C GLN A 57 -7.58 13.21 0.39
N HIS A 58 -6.65 12.24 0.45
CA HIS A 58 -5.29 12.46 -0.07
C HIS A 58 -5.13 12.07 -1.55
N GLY A 59 -6.16 11.47 -2.19
CA GLY A 59 -6.21 11.21 -3.63
C GLY A 59 -5.47 9.97 -4.12
N HIS A 60 -4.73 9.23 -3.26
CA HIS A 60 -4.00 8.01 -3.58
C HIS A 60 -4.75 6.78 -3.07
N TRP A 61 -5.10 5.84 -3.95
CA TRP A 61 -5.80 4.63 -3.49
C TRP A 61 -5.25 3.35 -4.13
N ASN A 62 -5.29 3.25 -5.44
CA ASN A 62 -4.79 2.09 -6.18
C ASN A 62 -3.60 2.52 -7.06
N LEU A 63 -2.87 1.57 -7.61
CA LEU A 63 -1.69 1.81 -8.44
C LEU A 63 -2.00 2.70 -9.65
N ILE A 64 -3.16 2.48 -10.29
CA ILE A 64 -3.61 3.21 -11.48
C ILE A 64 -5.00 3.79 -11.27
N TYR A 65 -5.27 4.87 -11.98
CA TYR A 65 -6.58 5.47 -12.12
C TYR A 65 -6.83 5.87 -13.59
N ARG A 66 -8.09 6.07 -13.95
CA ARG A 66 -8.46 6.47 -15.30
C ARG A 66 -8.19 7.95 -15.52
N ASP A 67 -7.28 8.25 -16.43
CA ASP A 67 -7.01 9.60 -16.94
C ASP A 67 -6.38 9.51 -18.34
N PRO A 68 -7.17 9.34 -19.40
CA PRO A 68 -6.65 9.22 -20.75
C PRO A 68 -5.99 10.50 -21.28
N ALA A 69 -6.26 11.66 -20.66
CA ALA A 69 -5.70 12.95 -21.08
C ALA A 69 -4.25 13.12 -20.56
N ARG A 70 -3.96 12.58 -19.36
CA ARG A 70 -2.63 12.68 -18.71
C ARG A 70 -1.85 11.37 -18.74
N SER A 71 -2.38 10.34 -19.39
CA SER A 71 -1.75 9.02 -19.45
C SER A 71 -0.32 9.08 -19.98
N PRO A 72 0.69 8.59 -19.24
CA PRO A 72 2.08 8.50 -19.73
C PRO A 72 2.23 7.41 -20.79
N PHE A 73 1.16 6.68 -21.09
CA PHE A 73 1.10 5.59 -22.05
C PHE A 73 0.35 5.96 -23.35
N GLY A 74 -0.03 7.24 -23.56
CA GLY A 74 -0.80 7.66 -24.73
C GLY A 74 -0.14 7.27 -26.07
N TRP A 75 1.19 7.26 -26.13
CA TRP A 75 1.98 6.84 -27.28
C TRP A 75 1.89 5.33 -27.59
N THR A 76 1.41 4.50 -26.67
CA THR A 76 1.23 3.05 -26.90
C THR A 76 -0.05 2.70 -27.64
N ARG A 77 -0.94 3.66 -27.94
CA ARG A 77 -2.20 3.42 -28.68
C ARG A 77 -2.04 2.59 -29.94
N PRO A 78 -1.04 2.82 -30.82
CA PRO A 78 -0.84 1.99 -32.02
C PRO A 78 -0.44 0.54 -31.68
N LEU A 79 0.30 0.34 -30.57
CA LEU A 79 0.76 -0.98 -30.13
C LEU A 79 -0.39 -1.86 -29.66
N GLY A 80 -1.45 -1.28 -29.11
CA GLY A 80 -2.65 -1.99 -28.67
C GLY A 80 -3.43 -2.67 -29.82
N ARG A 81 -3.11 -2.36 -31.08
CA ARG A 81 -3.67 -3.00 -32.28
C ARG A 81 -2.88 -4.22 -32.74
N LEU A 82 -1.69 -4.42 -32.19
CA LEU A 82 -0.83 -5.56 -32.53
C LEU A 82 -1.25 -6.81 -31.76
N PRO A 83 -0.95 -8.02 -32.29
CA PRO A 83 -1.20 -9.26 -31.56
C PRO A 83 -0.55 -9.27 -30.18
N ARG A 84 -1.30 -9.64 -29.15
CA ARG A 84 -0.84 -9.69 -27.74
C ARG A 84 0.53 -10.34 -27.54
N PRO A 85 0.85 -11.51 -28.14
CA PRO A 85 2.16 -12.14 -27.95
C PRO A 85 3.36 -11.27 -28.35
N LEU A 86 3.17 -10.33 -29.26
CA LEU A 86 4.23 -9.41 -29.70
C LEU A 86 4.48 -8.27 -28.70
N VAL A 87 3.44 -7.79 -28.02
CA VAL A 87 3.51 -6.58 -27.18
C VAL A 87 3.37 -6.88 -25.68
N GLU A 88 2.83 -8.03 -25.30
CA GLU A 88 2.56 -8.39 -23.91
C GLU A 88 3.55 -9.44 -23.34
N ASN A 89 4.70 -9.67 -24.02
CA ASN A 89 5.78 -10.50 -23.49
C ASN A 89 6.70 -9.73 -22.53
N ARG A 90 7.49 -10.44 -21.74
CA ARG A 90 8.39 -9.86 -20.71
C ARG A 90 9.35 -8.80 -21.26
N VAL A 91 9.88 -8.99 -22.48
CA VAL A 91 10.83 -8.05 -23.09
C VAL A 91 10.12 -6.77 -23.47
N SER A 92 9.00 -6.86 -24.21
CA SER A 92 8.19 -5.72 -24.62
C SER A 92 7.72 -4.91 -23.39
N ARG A 93 7.23 -5.56 -22.34
CA ARG A 93 6.82 -4.88 -21.08
C ARG A 93 7.97 -4.16 -20.40
N ARG A 94 9.18 -4.74 -20.39
CA ARG A 94 10.38 -4.06 -19.84
C ARG A 94 10.73 -2.81 -20.63
N VAL A 95 10.68 -2.88 -21.96
CA VAL A 95 10.92 -1.73 -22.86
C VAL A 95 9.85 -0.65 -22.64
N LEU A 96 8.56 -1.05 -22.65
CA LEU A 96 7.44 -0.14 -22.41
C LEU A 96 7.56 0.57 -21.06
N LYS A 97 7.87 -0.18 -19.98
CA LYS A 97 8.08 0.38 -18.63
C LYS A 97 9.21 1.41 -18.64
N SER A 98 10.35 1.09 -19.24
CA SER A 98 11.52 1.99 -19.28
C SER A 98 11.23 3.25 -20.09
N ALA A 99 10.57 3.09 -21.25
CA ALA A 99 10.19 4.22 -22.10
C ALA A 99 9.17 5.13 -21.40
N ALA A 100 8.09 4.55 -20.84
CA ALA A 100 7.07 5.32 -20.14
C ALA A 100 7.63 6.07 -18.92
N ARG A 101 8.49 5.44 -18.12
CA ARG A 101 9.15 6.08 -16.98
C ARG A 101 10.03 7.27 -17.42
N ARG A 102 10.79 7.10 -18.52
CA ARG A 102 11.62 8.19 -19.05
C ARG A 102 10.80 9.35 -19.60
N LEU A 103 9.72 9.05 -20.32
CA LEU A 103 8.87 10.07 -20.94
C LEU A 103 8.02 10.82 -19.91
N SER A 104 7.54 10.15 -18.85
CA SER A 104 6.74 10.78 -17.81
C SER A 104 7.56 11.60 -16.80
N GLY A 105 8.85 11.25 -16.60
CA GLY A 105 9.66 11.82 -15.53
C GLY A 105 9.22 11.41 -14.12
N TYR A 106 8.37 10.37 -13.96
CA TYR A 106 7.89 9.93 -12.67
C TYR A 106 9.00 9.30 -11.83
N SER A 107 9.14 9.73 -10.58
CA SER A 107 10.15 9.28 -9.63
C SER A 107 9.58 8.31 -8.58
N GLY A 108 8.25 8.19 -8.47
CA GLY A 108 7.57 7.29 -7.55
C GLY A 108 7.59 5.82 -7.99
N TYR A 109 6.79 5.01 -7.33
CA TYR A 109 6.65 3.60 -7.68
C TYR A 109 6.06 3.43 -9.08
N PHE A 110 6.76 2.71 -9.92
CA PHE A 110 6.40 2.53 -11.31
C PHE A 110 6.39 1.06 -11.73
N SER A 111 5.22 0.48 -11.89
CA SER A 111 5.05 -0.86 -12.45
C SER A 111 3.92 -0.91 -13.48
N LEU A 112 4.10 -1.68 -14.55
CA LEU A 112 3.05 -1.92 -15.56
C LEU A 112 2.27 -3.20 -15.28
N TYR A 113 2.80 -4.07 -14.41
CA TYR A 113 2.24 -5.40 -14.18
C TYR A 113 1.79 -6.07 -15.50
N ASP A 114 0.66 -6.77 -15.50
CA ASP A 114 0.11 -7.46 -16.67
C ASP A 114 -1.12 -6.76 -17.29
N TYR A 115 -1.31 -5.45 -17.00
CA TYR A 115 -2.34 -4.67 -17.67
C TYR A 115 -2.23 -4.79 -19.18
N PRO A 116 -3.34 -5.07 -19.92
CA PRO A 116 -3.31 -5.15 -21.37
C PRO A 116 -2.76 -3.86 -22.00
N VAL A 117 -1.84 -3.99 -22.95
CA VAL A 117 -1.21 -2.82 -23.62
C VAL A 117 -2.26 -1.92 -24.26
N ALA A 118 -3.35 -2.48 -24.77
CA ALA A 118 -4.47 -1.73 -25.33
C ALA A 118 -5.20 -0.86 -24.30
N HIS A 119 -5.16 -1.21 -22.99
CA HIS A 119 -5.81 -0.46 -21.93
C HIS A 119 -4.91 0.65 -21.35
N LEU A 120 -3.59 0.52 -21.44
CA LEU A 120 -2.63 1.46 -20.86
C LEU A 120 -2.91 2.92 -21.20
N PRO A 121 -3.27 3.31 -22.46
CA PRO A 121 -3.59 4.70 -22.80
C PRO A 121 -4.79 5.30 -22.05
N GLN A 122 -5.57 4.51 -21.33
CA GLN A 122 -6.69 4.96 -20.52
C GLN A 122 -6.28 5.30 -19.08
N PHE A 123 -5.08 4.90 -18.65
CA PHE A 123 -4.66 4.97 -17.26
C PHE A 123 -3.48 5.92 -17.03
N ASP A 124 -3.46 6.53 -15.86
CA ASP A 124 -2.29 7.18 -15.29
C ASP A 124 -1.91 6.49 -13.98
N LEU A 125 -0.69 6.69 -13.52
CA LEU A 125 -0.17 6.14 -12.27
C LEU A 125 -0.50 7.08 -11.11
N THR A 126 -0.85 6.51 -9.98
CA THR A 126 -1.18 7.28 -8.78
C THR A 126 0.07 7.89 -8.16
N GLU A 127 1.14 7.11 -8.02
CA GLU A 127 2.38 7.58 -7.43
C GLU A 127 3.33 8.15 -8.49
N LYS A 128 3.27 9.47 -8.67
CA LYS A 128 4.10 10.18 -9.67
C LYS A 128 5.43 10.65 -9.10
N ARG A 129 5.49 10.90 -7.80
CA ARG A 129 6.66 11.37 -7.05
C ARG A 129 6.96 10.39 -5.92
N ASP A 130 8.21 10.40 -5.44
CA ASP A 130 8.60 9.64 -4.27
C ASP A 130 7.84 10.15 -3.04
N ILE A 131 6.94 9.33 -2.50
CA ILE A 131 6.07 9.68 -1.36
C ILE A 131 6.82 9.80 -0.02
N TYR A 132 8.05 9.34 0.05
CA TYR A 132 8.93 9.43 1.22
C TYR A 132 9.75 10.73 1.26
N THR A 133 9.38 11.70 0.44
CA THR A 133 10.00 13.03 0.37
C THR A 133 8.95 14.12 0.55
N PRO A 134 9.33 15.29 1.07
CA PRO A 134 8.42 16.44 1.17
C PRO A 134 7.88 16.86 -0.19
N GLY A 135 6.56 17.01 -0.30
CA GLY A 135 5.86 17.27 -1.57
C GLY A 135 5.70 16.04 -2.46
N GLY A 136 6.00 14.84 -1.97
CA GLY A 136 5.77 13.57 -2.68
C GLY A 136 4.29 13.23 -2.86
N LEU A 137 3.47 13.58 -1.87
CA LEU A 137 2.01 13.49 -1.92
C LEU A 137 1.40 14.86 -2.20
N ASP A 138 0.16 14.88 -2.71
CA ASP A 138 -0.60 16.14 -2.89
C ASP A 138 -1.14 16.67 -1.55
N ALA A 139 -1.42 15.78 -0.59
CA ALA A 139 -1.73 16.13 0.78
C ALA A 139 -0.44 16.20 1.64
N PRO A 140 -0.38 17.09 2.65
CA PRO A 140 0.77 17.18 3.53
C PRO A 140 1.04 15.87 4.28
N SER A 141 2.26 15.39 4.21
CA SER A 141 2.74 14.18 4.87
C SER A 141 3.59 14.50 6.11
N ILE A 142 3.92 13.50 6.92
CA ILE A 142 4.87 13.64 8.04
C ILE A 142 6.22 14.23 7.57
N PHE A 143 6.66 13.96 6.33
CA PHE A 143 7.88 14.52 5.76
C PHE A 143 7.76 16.04 5.51
N ASP A 144 6.57 16.51 5.10
CA ASP A 144 6.28 17.94 4.97
C ASP A 144 6.26 18.63 6.32
N ASP A 145 5.69 17.99 7.34
CA ASP A 145 5.68 18.51 8.71
C ASP A 145 7.08 18.65 9.28
N MET A 146 7.92 17.60 9.13
CA MET A 146 9.32 17.64 9.56
C MET A 146 10.11 18.75 8.86
N ARG A 147 9.94 18.89 7.54
CA ARG A 147 10.57 19.97 6.78
C ARG A 147 10.11 21.34 7.26
N ALA A 148 8.83 21.54 7.43
CA ALA A 148 8.26 22.81 7.87
C ALA A 148 8.70 23.21 9.28
N ALA A 149 8.91 22.23 10.16
CA ALA A 149 9.41 22.42 11.53
C ALA A 149 10.94 22.48 11.63
N GLY A 150 11.68 22.32 10.52
CA GLY A 150 13.13 22.29 10.53
C GLY A 150 13.72 21.06 11.27
N ILE A 151 12.96 19.97 11.36
CA ILE A 151 13.40 18.72 12.01
C ILE A 151 14.27 17.93 11.04
N PRO A 152 15.56 17.71 11.33
CA PRO A 152 16.43 16.91 10.50
C PRO A 152 16.05 15.42 10.60
N TYR A 153 15.92 14.75 9.45
CA TYR A 153 15.60 13.32 9.39
C TYR A 153 16.44 12.60 8.34
N GLU A 154 16.55 11.30 8.51
CA GLU A 154 17.09 10.37 7.52
C GLU A 154 16.00 9.35 7.18
N CYS A 155 15.86 9.02 5.90
CA CYS A 155 14.86 8.09 5.41
C CYS A 155 15.52 7.02 4.53
N TYR A 156 15.29 5.75 4.86
CA TYR A 156 15.79 4.60 4.12
C TYR A 156 14.63 3.71 3.71
N THR A 157 14.47 3.50 2.41
CA THR A 157 13.34 2.78 1.81
C THR A 157 13.82 1.81 0.73
N TYR A 158 12.91 0.96 0.25
CA TYR A 158 13.17 0.03 -0.85
C TYR A 158 13.58 0.71 -2.18
N HIS A 159 13.38 2.01 -2.32
CA HIS A 159 13.86 2.76 -3.50
C HIS A 159 15.37 2.76 -3.62
N THR A 160 16.07 2.65 -2.49
CA THR A 160 17.54 2.79 -2.42
C THR A 160 18.25 1.61 -1.80
N HIS A 161 17.58 0.84 -0.93
CA HIS A 161 18.19 -0.24 -0.15
C HIS A 161 17.24 -1.42 -0.01
N THR A 162 17.79 -2.62 0.09
CA THR A 162 17.06 -3.80 0.55
C THR A 162 16.90 -3.77 2.06
N ASP A 163 15.93 -4.51 2.61
CA ASP A 163 15.72 -4.61 4.07
C ASP A 163 17.00 -5.06 4.80
N ALA A 164 17.77 -5.99 4.20
CA ALA A 164 19.03 -6.45 4.77
C ALA A 164 20.07 -5.32 4.87
N GLU A 165 20.17 -4.49 3.85
CA GLU A 165 21.05 -3.31 3.84
C GLU A 165 20.58 -2.26 4.84
N ILE A 166 19.26 -1.99 4.92
CA ILE A 166 18.68 -1.07 5.91
C ILE A 166 19.02 -1.54 7.32
N LEU A 167 18.74 -2.82 7.66
CA LEU A 167 18.99 -3.36 8.99
C LEU A 167 20.49 -3.53 9.32
N ALA A 168 21.35 -3.56 8.31
CA ALA A 168 22.81 -3.56 8.51
C ALA A 168 23.36 -2.16 8.80
N LEU A 169 22.85 -1.12 8.10
CA LEU A 169 23.33 0.26 8.26
C LEU A 169 22.67 1.00 9.44
N ALA A 170 21.40 0.71 9.74
CA ALA A 170 20.59 1.45 10.70
C ALA A 170 21.21 1.52 12.13
N PRO A 171 21.85 0.47 12.70
CA PRO A 171 22.51 0.58 14.00
C PRO A 171 23.60 1.65 14.04
N GLY A 172 24.46 1.71 13.01
CA GLY A 172 25.49 2.72 12.90
C GLY A 172 24.92 4.13 12.73
N ARG A 173 23.86 4.26 11.94
CA ARG A 173 23.15 5.54 11.79
C ARG A 173 22.49 5.98 13.09
N ALA A 174 21.76 5.11 13.77
CA ALA A 174 21.09 5.39 15.03
C ALA A 174 22.08 5.86 16.13
N ALA A 175 23.30 5.32 16.14
CA ALA A 175 24.34 5.73 17.07
C ALA A 175 24.96 7.09 16.72
N ALA A 176 25.19 7.39 15.44
CA ALA A 176 26.04 8.49 14.98
C ALA A 176 25.31 9.64 14.26
N THR A 177 24.01 9.46 13.87
CA THR A 177 23.29 10.48 13.11
C THR A 177 23.11 11.78 13.88
N GLY A 178 23.21 12.92 13.17
CA GLY A 178 22.78 14.23 13.67
C GLY A 178 21.27 14.46 13.52
N ALA A 179 20.54 13.55 12.86
CA ALA A 179 19.12 13.65 12.69
C ALA A 179 18.36 13.42 14.00
N ARG A 180 17.17 14.02 14.09
CA ARG A 180 16.19 13.77 15.16
C ARG A 180 15.26 12.59 14.83
N VAL A 181 15.09 12.26 13.55
CA VAL A 181 14.26 11.15 13.11
C VAL A 181 15.06 10.23 12.19
N LEU A 182 14.95 8.94 12.43
CA LEU A 182 15.39 7.87 11.54
C LEU A 182 14.15 7.11 11.07
N PHE A 183 13.78 7.29 9.79
CA PHE A 183 12.65 6.59 9.18
C PHE A 183 13.15 5.40 8.37
N LEU A 184 12.65 4.20 8.68
CA LEU A 184 13.00 2.95 8.02
C LEU A 184 11.75 2.33 7.41
N TYR A 185 11.77 2.03 6.11
CA TYR A 185 10.71 1.24 5.47
C TYR A 185 11.25 -0.11 5.02
N LEU A 186 10.67 -1.17 5.56
CA LEU A 186 11.05 -2.57 5.38
C LEU A 186 9.92 -3.29 4.64
N SER A 187 10.12 -3.59 3.35
CA SER A 187 9.06 -4.11 2.46
C SER A 187 9.10 -5.63 2.24
N GLY A 188 10.16 -6.30 2.69
CA GLY A 188 10.40 -7.69 2.36
C GLY A 188 9.47 -8.69 3.04
N LEU A 189 8.83 -8.31 4.18
CA LEU A 189 7.89 -9.19 4.86
C LEU A 189 6.62 -9.40 4.02
N ASP A 190 6.08 -8.34 3.42
CA ASP A 190 4.95 -8.43 2.49
C ASP A 190 5.23 -9.43 1.37
N HIS A 191 6.38 -9.26 0.68
CA HIS A 191 6.79 -10.19 -0.35
C HIS A 191 6.90 -11.64 0.17
N HIS A 192 7.44 -11.83 1.36
CA HIS A 192 7.56 -13.16 1.97
C HIS A 192 6.19 -13.79 2.25
N LEU A 193 5.26 -13.01 2.84
CA LEU A 193 3.94 -13.48 3.19
C LEU A 193 3.07 -13.82 1.98
N HIS A 194 3.24 -13.12 0.86
CA HIS A 194 2.58 -13.48 -0.39
C HIS A 194 2.81 -14.94 -0.82
N PHE A 195 3.96 -15.53 -0.46
CA PHE A 195 4.31 -16.91 -0.86
C PHE A 195 4.25 -17.92 0.28
N HIS A 196 4.46 -17.48 1.54
CA HIS A 196 4.72 -18.35 2.67
C HIS A 196 3.77 -18.18 3.86
N VAL A 197 2.64 -17.47 3.70
CA VAL A 197 1.71 -17.17 4.81
C VAL A 197 1.20 -18.42 5.53
N HIS A 198 1.09 -19.56 4.82
CA HIS A 198 0.69 -20.86 5.38
C HIS A 198 1.83 -21.60 6.11
N GLU A 199 3.06 -21.15 5.98
CA GLU A 199 4.25 -21.80 6.52
C GLU A 199 4.64 -21.16 7.85
N ALA A 200 4.00 -21.54 8.95
CA ALA A 200 4.16 -20.91 10.26
C ALA A 200 5.63 -20.76 10.70
N ASP A 201 6.47 -21.77 10.45
CA ASP A 201 7.90 -21.74 10.79
C ASP A 201 8.68 -20.75 9.90
N SER A 202 8.33 -20.65 8.63
CA SER A 202 8.95 -19.68 7.70
C SER A 202 8.63 -18.26 8.10
N VAL A 203 7.34 -17.99 8.40
CA VAL A 203 6.87 -16.69 8.92
C VAL A 203 7.57 -16.35 10.24
N SER A 204 7.67 -17.31 11.17
CA SER A 204 8.31 -17.09 12.48
C SER A 204 9.80 -16.76 12.34
N ARG A 205 10.52 -17.44 11.44
CA ARG A 205 11.93 -17.11 11.16
C ARG A 205 12.08 -15.71 10.57
N MET A 206 11.18 -15.31 9.66
CA MET A 206 11.24 -13.97 9.05
C MET A 206 10.96 -12.88 10.09
N VAL A 207 9.93 -13.05 10.94
CA VAL A 207 9.61 -12.12 12.04
C VAL A 207 10.79 -12.02 13.03
N ALA A 208 11.39 -13.15 13.43
CA ALA A 208 12.56 -13.15 14.32
C ALA A 208 13.78 -12.46 13.70
N TRP A 209 13.95 -12.55 12.38
CA TRP A 209 15.01 -11.83 11.68
C TRP A 209 14.82 -10.31 11.75
N TYR A 210 13.59 -9.81 11.55
CA TYR A 210 13.26 -8.38 11.74
C TYR A 210 13.46 -7.97 13.21
N GLU A 211 12.95 -8.77 14.15
CA GLU A 211 13.13 -8.53 15.58
C GLU A 211 14.60 -8.35 15.95
N ALA A 212 15.46 -9.29 15.54
CA ALA A 212 16.89 -9.22 15.80
C ALA A 212 17.56 -7.99 15.16
N GLY A 213 17.09 -7.62 13.94
CA GLY A 213 17.55 -6.41 13.25
C GLY A 213 17.20 -5.14 14.03
N LEU A 214 15.94 -4.98 14.40
CA LEU A 214 15.46 -3.81 15.14
C LEU A 214 16.00 -3.74 16.56
N ARG A 215 16.25 -4.86 17.23
CA ARG A 215 16.93 -4.90 18.52
C ARG A 215 18.35 -4.31 18.43
N ARG A 216 19.12 -4.66 17.39
CA ARG A 216 20.44 -4.05 17.18
C ARG A 216 20.36 -2.52 16.96
N VAL A 217 19.34 -2.06 16.23
CA VAL A 217 19.11 -0.61 16.05
C VAL A 217 18.81 0.07 17.37
N TRP A 218 17.88 -0.50 18.15
CA TRP A 218 17.52 0.01 19.48
C TRP A 218 18.71 0.07 20.44
N GLU A 219 19.46 -1.02 20.58
CA GLU A 219 20.62 -1.10 21.44
C GLU A 219 21.74 -0.13 21.04
N ALA A 220 21.97 0.05 19.74
CA ALA A 220 22.97 1.01 19.26
C ALA A 220 22.54 2.45 19.57
N ALA A 221 21.28 2.78 19.39
CA ALA A 221 20.72 4.08 19.71
C ALA A 221 20.79 4.39 21.20
N THR A 222 20.35 3.47 22.06
CA THR A 222 20.28 3.67 23.53
C THR A 222 21.65 3.66 24.20
N ARG A 223 22.66 3.01 23.61
CA ARG A 223 24.05 3.16 24.06
C ARG A 223 24.62 4.54 23.76
N ALA A 224 24.16 5.17 22.68
CA ALA A 224 24.71 6.49 22.26
C ALA A 224 23.88 7.67 22.79
N ARG A 225 22.62 7.47 23.17
CA ARG A 225 21.67 8.53 23.52
C ARG A 225 20.81 8.13 24.72
N THR A 226 20.41 9.13 25.52
CA THR A 226 19.57 8.94 26.71
C THR A 226 18.06 9.04 26.40
N ASP A 227 17.67 9.77 25.36
CA ASP A 227 16.27 9.92 24.92
C ASP A 227 16.10 9.32 23.52
N VAL A 228 15.67 8.06 23.51
CA VAL A 228 15.39 7.30 22.28
C VAL A 228 13.98 6.77 22.35
N ARG A 229 13.25 6.94 21.26
CA ARG A 229 11.88 6.41 21.10
C ARG A 229 11.82 5.60 19.81
N MET A 230 11.04 4.52 19.83
CA MET A 230 10.84 3.68 18.67
C MET A 230 9.35 3.45 18.47
N PHE A 231 8.90 3.61 17.22
CA PHE A 231 7.58 3.26 16.74
C PHE A 231 7.73 2.25 15.62
N VAL A 232 7.08 1.10 15.74
CA VAL A 232 6.97 0.14 14.65
C VAL A 232 5.51 0.05 14.27
N PHE A 233 5.20 0.25 13.01
CA PHE A 233 3.83 0.21 12.47
C PHE A 233 3.81 -0.45 11.11
N SER A 234 2.64 -0.92 10.72
CA SER A 234 2.41 -1.48 9.40
C SER A 234 1.21 -0.82 8.73
N ASP A 235 1.09 -1.04 7.44
CA ASP A 235 0.01 -0.54 6.61
C ASP A 235 -1.18 -1.52 6.55
N HIS A 236 -0.93 -2.83 6.60
CA HIS A 236 -1.94 -3.89 6.60
C HIS A 236 -1.36 -5.21 7.15
N GLY A 237 -2.21 -6.23 7.19
CA GLY A 237 -1.84 -7.62 7.42
C GLY A 237 -1.85 -8.44 6.13
N MET A 238 -1.98 -9.78 6.25
CA MET A 238 -1.97 -10.71 5.13
C MET A 238 -3.04 -11.79 5.31
N THR A 239 -3.98 -11.87 4.36
CA THR A 239 -5.04 -12.88 4.38
C THR A 239 -4.61 -14.11 3.61
N PRO A 240 -4.64 -15.32 4.22
CA PRO A 240 -4.33 -16.56 3.52
C PRO A 240 -5.32 -16.85 2.39
N ILE A 241 -4.81 -17.20 1.20
CA ILE A 241 -5.62 -17.58 0.04
C ILE A 241 -6.06 -19.03 0.18
N ARG A 242 -7.34 -19.27 -0.05
CA ARG A 242 -7.97 -20.60 0.00
C ARG A 242 -8.26 -21.13 -1.41
N TRP A 243 -8.65 -20.25 -2.34
CA TRP A 243 -8.97 -20.61 -3.72
C TRP A 243 -8.86 -19.42 -4.67
N THR A 244 -8.92 -19.68 -5.97
CA THR A 244 -8.84 -18.66 -7.02
C THR A 244 -10.09 -18.67 -7.85
N HIS A 245 -10.46 -17.51 -8.40
CA HIS A 245 -11.60 -17.38 -9.31
C HIS A 245 -11.28 -16.47 -10.50
N ASP A 246 -11.70 -16.89 -11.70
CA ASP A 246 -11.53 -16.14 -12.94
C ASP A 246 -12.77 -15.27 -13.23
N LEU A 247 -12.88 -14.15 -12.53
CA LEU A 247 -13.97 -13.19 -12.73
C LEU A 247 -13.94 -12.56 -14.13
N ARG A 248 -12.76 -12.45 -14.75
CA ARG A 248 -12.63 -11.94 -16.12
C ARG A 248 -13.41 -12.79 -17.09
N ARG A 249 -13.31 -14.11 -16.99
CA ARG A 249 -14.06 -15.04 -17.81
C ARG A 249 -15.56 -14.86 -17.66
N ASP A 250 -16.05 -14.65 -16.45
CA ASP A 250 -17.49 -14.46 -16.19
C ASP A 250 -18.00 -13.15 -16.80
N VAL A 251 -17.21 -12.07 -16.71
CA VAL A 251 -17.51 -10.79 -17.34
C VAL A 251 -17.48 -10.91 -18.87
N GLU A 252 -16.48 -11.56 -19.45
CA GLU A 252 -16.37 -11.77 -20.90
C GLU A 252 -17.52 -12.61 -21.45
N ALA A 253 -18.05 -13.57 -20.66
CA ALA A 253 -19.21 -14.40 -21.05
C ALA A 253 -20.51 -13.59 -21.20
N THR A 254 -20.60 -12.36 -20.70
CA THR A 254 -21.75 -11.46 -20.91
C THR A 254 -21.86 -10.94 -22.34
N GLY A 255 -20.80 -11.07 -23.14
CA GLY A 255 -20.74 -10.54 -24.51
C GLY A 255 -20.52 -9.02 -24.58
N LEU A 256 -20.23 -8.35 -23.45
CA LEU A 256 -19.79 -6.96 -23.43
C LEU A 256 -18.36 -6.84 -23.98
N ARG A 257 -18.04 -5.73 -24.64
CA ARG A 257 -16.75 -5.50 -25.28
C ARG A 257 -15.93 -4.50 -24.48
N ALA A 258 -14.76 -4.94 -23.97
CA ALA A 258 -13.79 -4.04 -23.33
C ALA A 258 -13.36 -2.91 -24.26
N LEU A 259 -13.11 -1.73 -23.72
CA LEU A 259 -12.79 -0.47 -24.43
C LEU A 259 -13.92 0.11 -25.28
N HIS A 260 -15.07 -0.54 -25.34
CA HIS A 260 -16.23 -0.05 -26.07
C HIS A 260 -17.44 0.12 -25.13
N ASP A 261 -17.80 -0.93 -24.42
CA ASP A 261 -18.96 -0.94 -23.50
C ASP A 261 -18.50 -0.62 -22.07
N TYR A 262 -17.30 -1.01 -21.72
CA TYR A 262 -16.67 -0.78 -20.41
C TYR A 262 -15.13 -0.84 -20.50
N LEU A 263 -14.44 -0.27 -19.49
CA LEU A 263 -13.01 -0.45 -19.25
C LEU A 263 -12.85 -1.22 -17.94
N PRO A 264 -12.18 -2.38 -17.91
CA PRO A 264 -11.88 -3.11 -16.67
C PRO A 264 -10.48 -2.87 -16.15
N ALA A 265 -10.31 -3.04 -14.82
CA ALA A 265 -9.04 -3.34 -14.17
C ALA A 265 -9.29 -4.47 -13.16
N TYR A 266 -8.60 -5.59 -13.34
CA TYR A 266 -8.71 -6.77 -12.49
C TYR A 266 -7.51 -6.83 -11.56
N ASP A 267 -7.65 -6.25 -10.36
CA ASP A 267 -6.63 -6.35 -9.32
C ASP A 267 -6.76 -7.69 -8.59
N SER A 268 -5.81 -8.05 -7.72
CA SER A 268 -5.79 -9.40 -7.12
C SER A 268 -6.99 -9.70 -6.19
N THR A 269 -7.55 -8.68 -5.52
CA THR A 269 -8.68 -8.84 -4.57
C THR A 269 -9.90 -8.02 -4.94
N MET A 270 -9.84 -7.27 -6.03
CA MET A 270 -10.96 -6.46 -6.50
C MET A 270 -10.97 -6.33 -8.01
N ALA A 271 -12.15 -6.05 -8.57
CA ALA A 271 -12.30 -5.66 -9.96
C ALA A 271 -12.98 -4.29 -10.03
N ARG A 272 -12.42 -3.41 -10.85
CA ARG A 272 -12.88 -2.04 -11.05
C ARG A 272 -13.35 -1.88 -12.48
N PHE A 273 -14.52 -1.26 -12.65
CA PHE A 273 -15.12 -1.07 -13.97
C PHE A 273 -15.48 0.40 -14.17
N TRP A 274 -15.07 0.96 -15.30
CA TRP A 274 -15.57 2.21 -15.82
C TRP A 274 -16.54 1.87 -16.93
N VAL A 275 -17.82 2.17 -16.75
CA VAL A 275 -18.90 1.82 -17.69
C VAL A 275 -19.11 2.96 -18.69
N GLU A 276 -19.23 2.63 -19.98
CA GLU A 276 -19.37 3.56 -21.09
C GLU A 276 -20.81 3.57 -21.65
N THR A 277 -21.61 2.52 -21.36
CA THR A 277 -22.98 2.37 -21.86
C THR A 277 -23.92 1.92 -20.74
N ASP A 278 -25.20 2.33 -20.81
CA ASP A 278 -26.23 1.89 -19.85
C ASP A 278 -26.37 0.37 -19.84
N ARG A 279 -26.33 -0.26 -21.04
CA ARG A 279 -26.33 -1.72 -21.16
C ARG A 279 -25.19 -2.36 -20.35
N ALA A 280 -23.98 -1.80 -20.41
CA ALA A 280 -22.87 -2.35 -19.64
C ALA A 280 -23.10 -2.17 -18.14
N ARG A 281 -23.64 -1.05 -17.71
CA ARG A 281 -23.99 -0.80 -16.32
C ARG A 281 -24.98 -1.83 -15.80
N GLU A 282 -26.09 -2.00 -16.48
CA GLU A 282 -27.13 -2.96 -16.10
C GLU A 282 -26.59 -4.41 -16.07
N THR A 283 -25.90 -4.82 -17.15
CA THR A 283 -25.38 -6.18 -17.27
C THR A 283 -24.32 -6.50 -16.21
N LEU A 284 -23.35 -5.59 -15.98
CA LEU A 284 -22.32 -5.80 -14.97
C LEU A 284 -22.90 -5.75 -13.54
N THR A 285 -23.83 -4.84 -13.27
CA THR A 285 -24.53 -4.79 -11.98
C THR A 285 -25.25 -6.09 -11.70
N ALA A 286 -26.08 -6.59 -12.64
CA ALA A 286 -26.82 -7.83 -12.47
C ALA A 286 -25.91 -9.06 -12.27
N LEU A 287 -24.77 -9.12 -12.99
CA LEU A 287 -23.77 -10.19 -12.81
C LEU A 287 -23.14 -10.13 -11.42
N LEU A 288 -22.70 -8.93 -10.99
CA LEU A 288 -21.86 -8.74 -9.82
C LEU A 288 -22.64 -8.74 -8.50
N GLU A 289 -23.89 -8.25 -8.48
CA GLU A 289 -24.74 -8.27 -7.28
C GLU A 289 -25.03 -9.68 -6.76
N ASN A 290 -25.11 -10.66 -7.65
CA ASN A 290 -25.41 -12.05 -7.31
C ASN A 290 -24.19 -12.98 -7.40
N HIS A 291 -22.99 -12.42 -7.56
CA HIS A 291 -21.80 -13.22 -7.80
C HIS A 291 -21.30 -13.87 -6.49
N PRO A 292 -21.08 -15.21 -6.45
CA PRO A 292 -20.78 -15.93 -5.21
C PRO A 292 -19.39 -15.62 -4.63
N CYS A 293 -18.46 -15.12 -5.45
CA CYS A 293 -17.04 -14.93 -5.07
C CYS A 293 -16.74 -13.58 -4.43
N GLY A 294 -17.71 -12.67 -4.36
CA GLY A 294 -17.45 -11.32 -3.86
C GLY A 294 -18.72 -10.53 -3.60
N THR A 295 -18.58 -9.23 -3.51
CA THR A 295 -19.65 -8.28 -3.27
C THR A 295 -19.47 -7.06 -4.16
N LEU A 296 -20.51 -6.64 -4.86
CA LEU A 296 -20.57 -5.33 -5.50
C LEU A 296 -20.71 -4.28 -4.40
N MET A 297 -19.71 -3.43 -4.26
CA MET A 297 -19.66 -2.45 -3.18
C MET A 297 -20.66 -1.31 -3.42
N SER A 298 -21.43 -0.99 -2.40
CA SER A 298 -22.35 0.14 -2.44
C SER A 298 -21.60 1.46 -2.22
N GLU A 299 -22.08 2.54 -2.84
CA GLU A 299 -21.52 3.89 -2.66
C GLU A 299 -21.47 4.30 -1.17
N ARG A 300 -22.51 3.99 -0.41
CA ARG A 300 -22.56 4.27 1.04
C ARG A 300 -21.43 3.58 1.79
N GLU A 301 -21.10 2.34 1.44
CA GLU A 301 -20.01 1.60 2.09
C GLU A 301 -18.65 2.15 1.67
N LEU A 302 -18.47 2.51 0.40
CA LEU A 302 -17.25 3.13 -0.10
C LEU A 302 -16.98 4.50 0.55
N GLN A 303 -18.02 5.29 0.78
CA GLN A 303 -17.94 6.55 1.53
C GLN A 303 -17.51 6.29 2.98
N ARG A 304 -18.15 5.31 3.65
CA ARG A 304 -17.80 4.93 5.03
C ARG A 304 -16.33 4.48 5.15
N LEU A 305 -15.81 3.80 4.13
CA LEU A 305 -14.43 3.32 4.08
C LEU A 305 -13.43 4.39 3.59
N GLY A 306 -13.89 5.59 3.24
CA GLY A 306 -13.04 6.68 2.77
C GLY A 306 -12.38 6.42 1.42
N VAL A 307 -13.02 5.63 0.56
CA VAL A 307 -12.54 5.28 -0.79
C VAL A 307 -13.54 5.60 -1.90
N SER A 308 -14.50 6.49 -1.63
CA SER A 308 -15.39 7.07 -2.63
C SER A 308 -14.74 8.26 -3.33
N PHE A 309 -14.83 8.31 -4.66
CA PHE A 309 -14.21 9.35 -5.50
C PHE A 309 -15.24 9.92 -6.46
N ASP A 310 -15.70 11.15 -6.20
CA ASP A 310 -16.78 11.82 -6.94
C ASP A 310 -16.50 11.97 -8.44
N ASP A 311 -15.23 12.02 -8.83
CA ASP A 311 -14.83 12.14 -10.25
C ASP A 311 -14.74 10.80 -10.99
N GLY A 312 -15.06 9.68 -10.32
CA GLY A 312 -15.03 8.35 -10.90
C GLY A 312 -13.67 7.87 -11.40
N ARG A 313 -12.57 8.56 -11.01
CA ARG A 313 -11.23 8.25 -11.53
C ARG A 313 -10.77 6.83 -11.23
N TYR A 314 -11.18 6.24 -10.12
CA TYR A 314 -10.74 4.88 -9.73
C TYR A 314 -11.71 3.79 -10.15
N TYR A 315 -13.00 4.08 -10.30
CA TYR A 315 -14.05 3.14 -10.74
C TYR A 315 -15.41 3.85 -10.91
N HIS A 316 -16.31 3.22 -11.66
CA HIS A 316 -17.76 3.45 -11.60
C HIS A 316 -18.47 2.33 -10.85
N LEU A 317 -17.96 1.08 -10.96
CA LEU A 317 -18.39 -0.08 -10.18
C LEU A 317 -17.14 -0.74 -9.57
N LEU A 318 -17.23 -1.09 -8.30
CA LEU A 318 -16.20 -1.82 -7.56
C LEU A 318 -16.76 -3.15 -7.06
N PHE A 319 -16.16 -4.25 -7.51
CA PHE A 319 -16.44 -5.58 -7.00
C PHE A 319 -15.29 -6.06 -6.14
N LEU A 320 -15.57 -6.36 -4.87
CA LEU A 320 -14.59 -6.82 -3.90
C LEU A 320 -14.71 -8.32 -3.70
N MET A 321 -13.60 -9.04 -3.86
CA MET A 321 -13.55 -10.49 -3.62
C MET A 321 -13.75 -10.81 -2.14
N LYS A 322 -14.39 -11.95 -1.84
CA LYS A 322 -14.47 -12.47 -0.46
C LYS A 322 -13.08 -12.77 0.09
N PRO A 323 -12.84 -12.56 1.41
CA PRO A 323 -11.56 -12.91 2.03
C PRO A 323 -11.13 -14.35 1.73
N GLY A 324 -9.88 -14.52 1.31
CA GLY A 324 -9.33 -15.81 0.92
C GLY A 324 -9.63 -16.24 -0.52
N VAL A 325 -10.36 -15.44 -1.29
CA VAL A 325 -10.58 -15.66 -2.73
C VAL A 325 -9.67 -14.74 -3.53
N LEU A 326 -8.76 -15.30 -4.32
CA LEU A 326 -7.90 -14.53 -5.21
C LEU A 326 -8.52 -14.44 -6.60
N LEU A 327 -8.64 -13.23 -7.15
CA LEU A 327 -8.95 -13.02 -8.56
C LEU A 327 -7.72 -13.40 -9.39
N SER A 328 -7.83 -14.47 -10.19
CA SER A 328 -6.73 -14.96 -11.02
C SER A 328 -7.28 -15.67 -12.27
N PRO A 329 -6.80 -15.29 -13.48
CA PRO A 329 -5.72 -14.32 -13.76
C PRO A 329 -6.14 -12.87 -13.49
N SER A 330 -5.21 -12.06 -13.00
CA SER A 330 -5.40 -10.63 -12.75
C SER A 330 -4.47 -9.77 -13.59
N ASP A 331 -4.71 -8.46 -13.63
CA ASP A 331 -3.79 -7.51 -14.27
C ASP A 331 -2.51 -7.27 -13.42
N MET A 332 -2.49 -7.78 -12.18
CA MET A 332 -1.29 -7.82 -11.32
C MET A 332 -0.38 -9.02 -11.64
N GLY A 333 -0.83 -9.94 -12.47
CA GLY A 333 -0.08 -11.12 -12.89
C GLY A 333 -0.86 -12.43 -12.73
N SER A 334 -0.24 -13.52 -13.17
CA SER A 334 -0.78 -14.89 -13.08
C SER A 334 -0.11 -15.74 -12.01
N VAL A 335 0.68 -15.12 -11.14
CA VAL A 335 1.38 -15.82 -10.05
C VAL A 335 0.35 -16.31 -9.03
N ARG A 336 0.49 -17.57 -8.62
CA ARG A 336 -0.32 -18.12 -7.53
C ARG A 336 0.26 -17.69 -6.20
N PHE A 337 -0.37 -16.72 -5.56
CA PHE A 337 -0.02 -16.29 -4.22
C PHE A 337 -0.65 -17.21 -3.16
N ALA A 338 0.05 -17.43 -2.06
CA ALA A 338 -0.45 -18.10 -0.87
C ALA A 338 -1.21 -17.13 0.05
N GLY A 339 -0.84 -15.85 0.05
CA GLY A 339 -1.48 -14.77 0.77
C GLY A 339 -1.71 -13.53 -0.10
N MET A 340 -2.73 -12.76 0.24
CA MET A 340 -3.04 -11.48 -0.40
C MET A 340 -3.70 -10.53 0.60
N HIS A 341 -3.53 -9.25 0.39
CA HIS A 341 -4.19 -8.17 1.13
C HIS A 341 -5.11 -7.36 0.20
N GLY A 342 -5.78 -6.32 0.73
CA GLY A 342 -6.72 -5.50 -0.04
C GLY A 342 -8.15 -6.01 0.01
N TYR A 343 -8.48 -6.91 0.91
CA TYR A 343 -9.86 -7.31 1.23
C TYR A 343 -10.55 -6.25 2.09
N HIS A 344 -11.83 -6.51 2.40
CA HIS A 344 -12.61 -5.60 3.26
C HIS A 344 -11.92 -5.43 4.63
N PRO A 345 -11.77 -4.19 5.16
CA PRO A 345 -11.07 -3.93 6.43
C PRO A 345 -11.70 -4.56 7.68
N SER A 346 -12.90 -5.09 7.59
CA SER A 346 -13.49 -5.90 8.67
C SER A 346 -12.91 -7.33 8.76
N GLU A 347 -12.07 -7.73 7.82
CA GLU A 347 -11.37 -9.01 7.88
C GLU A 347 -10.21 -8.92 8.88
N PRO A 348 -10.21 -9.68 9.98
CA PRO A 348 -9.19 -9.54 11.03
C PRO A 348 -7.75 -9.79 10.56
N THR A 349 -7.58 -10.60 9.49
CA THR A 349 -6.25 -10.85 8.91
C THR A 349 -5.69 -9.65 8.14
N ALA A 350 -6.53 -8.63 7.87
CA ALA A 350 -6.12 -7.39 7.24
C ALA A 350 -5.55 -6.36 8.25
N ASP A 351 -5.78 -6.54 9.54
CA ASP A 351 -5.38 -5.59 10.57
C ASP A 351 -3.88 -5.34 10.58
N ALA A 352 -3.53 -4.06 10.63
CA ALA A 352 -2.19 -3.54 10.84
C ALA A 352 -1.80 -3.54 12.34
N VAL A 353 -0.60 -3.06 12.65
CA VAL A 353 -0.12 -2.89 14.04
C VAL A 353 0.45 -1.52 14.30
N LEU A 354 0.44 -1.14 15.57
CA LEU A 354 1.25 -0.06 16.13
C LEU A 354 1.89 -0.55 17.43
N LEU A 355 3.21 -0.47 17.48
CA LEU A 355 4.05 -0.74 18.64
C LEU A 355 4.85 0.51 18.95
N ALA A 356 4.90 0.93 20.20
CA ALA A 356 5.65 2.12 20.60
C ALA A 356 6.33 1.93 21.96
N THR A 357 7.54 2.45 22.11
CA THR A 357 8.28 2.46 23.40
C THR A 357 7.78 3.52 24.36
N VAL A 358 6.83 4.34 23.94
CA VAL A 358 6.19 5.40 24.73
C VAL A 358 4.66 5.25 24.63
N PRO A 359 3.89 5.78 25.60
CA PRO A 359 2.44 5.78 25.51
C PRO A 359 1.93 6.52 24.27
N VAL A 360 0.88 6.01 23.64
CA VAL A 360 0.18 6.61 22.50
C VAL A 360 -1.30 6.79 22.86
N ASP A 361 -1.95 7.83 22.37
CA ASP A 361 -3.39 8.07 22.62
C ASP A 361 -4.21 6.80 22.27
N LYS A 362 -5.07 6.41 23.19
CA LYS A 362 -5.92 5.21 23.06
C LYS A 362 -6.90 5.31 21.88
N LYS A 363 -7.15 6.51 21.36
CA LYS A 363 -8.01 6.74 20.20
C LYS A 363 -7.38 6.36 18.86
N VAL A 364 -6.07 6.04 18.84
CA VAL A 364 -5.38 5.58 17.63
C VAL A 364 -5.71 4.09 17.45
N ASP A 365 -6.80 3.79 16.75
CA ASP A 365 -7.32 2.45 16.43
C ASP A 365 -7.37 2.16 14.93
N HIS A 366 -7.00 3.14 14.11
CA HIS A 366 -6.97 3.07 12.64
C HIS A 366 -5.65 3.65 12.13
N ILE A 367 -5.18 3.19 10.96
CA ILE A 367 -3.90 3.65 10.39
C ILE A 367 -3.86 5.16 10.11
N THR A 368 -5.00 5.84 9.95
CA THR A 368 -5.08 7.31 9.85
C THR A 368 -4.58 8.03 11.12
N GLY A 369 -4.64 7.37 12.28
CA GLY A 369 -4.18 7.95 13.54
C GLY A 369 -2.65 7.95 13.70
N VAL A 370 -1.91 7.18 12.89
CA VAL A 370 -0.46 7.00 13.05
C VAL A 370 0.29 8.32 12.89
N ARG A 371 0.01 9.11 11.82
CA ARG A 371 0.65 10.43 11.66
C ARG A 371 0.47 11.31 12.89
N GLY A 372 -0.74 11.34 13.48
CA GLY A 372 -1.01 12.10 14.70
C GLY A 372 -0.09 11.68 15.86
N ALA A 373 0.08 10.37 16.09
CA ALA A 373 0.98 9.84 17.11
C ALA A 373 2.45 10.23 16.87
N LEU A 374 2.92 10.19 15.60
CA LEU A 374 4.27 10.62 15.24
C LEU A 374 4.47 12.14 15.42
N LEU A 375 3.45 12.95 15.13
CA LEU A 375 3.49 14.39 15.36
C LEU A 375 3.55 14.74 16.86
N GLU A 376 2.80 14.02 17.69
CA GLU A 376 2.87 14.16 19.17
C GLU A 376 4.26 13.82 19.69
N ASP A 377 4.86 12.75 19.21
CA ASP A 377 6.25 12.35 19.57
C ASP A 377 7.26 13.45 19.22
N LEU A 378 7.07 14.14 18.09
CA LEU A 378 7.93 15.24 17.66
C LEU A 378 7.65 16.56 18.40
N GLY A 379 6.59 16.64 19.20
CA GLY A 379 6.14 17.87 19.86
C GLY A 379 5.49 18.85 18.86
N LEU A 380 5.05 18.36 17.72
CA LEU A 380 4.29 19.12 16.73
C LEU A 380 2.81 18.96 17.08
N ALA A 381 2.22 19.97 17.73
CA ALA A 381 0.80 19.96 18.03
C ALA A 381 -0.01 19.83 16.73
N THR A 382 -0.98 18.92 16.71
CA THR A 382 -1.96 18.86 15.62
C THR A 382 -2.71 20.19 15.57
N ARG A 383 -2.47 21.01 14.54
CA ARG A 383 -3.17 22.28 14.31
C ARG A 383 -4.66 22.11 13.95
N GLU A 384 -5.20 20.90 14.06
CA GLU A 384 -6.55 20.53 13.62
C GLU A 384 -7.60 20.52 14.74
N ARG A 385 -7.42 21.27 15.87
CA ARG A 385 -8.48 21.45 16.86
C ARG A 385 -9.02 22.89 16.94
N ALA A 386 -8.97 23.62 15.84
CA ALA A 386 -9.58 24.96 15.76
C ALA A 386 -10.15 25.21 14.35
N ALA A 387 -11.25 24.56 14.00
CA ALA A 387 -12.18 24.97 12.96
C ALA A 387 -13.59 24.44 13.29
#